data_d7f3bff3bf61d4db8cdc7facbc3dde33
#
_entry.id   d7f3bff3bf61d4db8cdc7facbc3dde33
#
_cell.length_a   1.000
_cell.length_b   1.000
_cell.length_c   1.000
_cell.angle_alpha   90.00
_cell.angle_beta   90.00
_cell.angle_gamma   90.00
#
_symmetry.space_group_name_H-M   'P 1'
#
loop_
_entity.id
_entity.type
_entity.pdbx_description
1 polymer ?
#
loop_
_entity_poly.entity_id
_entity_poly.type
_entity_poly.pdbx_seq_one_letter_code
_entity_poly.pdbx_strand_id
1 'polypeptide(L)'
;MNRLIDPKDLSFFTELSHAGSLTAAARELGLSNAAVSKRLQLMEQRLGVSLINRTTRRMSLTPEGDIYLAHARPILASIDALESQLWGRDQVPHGLLRVNATLGFGRSHLAPLLSRFSTQFPKVDLQLQLSVNPPPSADDAYDVCFRFGNPPDSRSIARFIAANKRVVVASPRYLQQFGEPRTPAELTRHNCIGIRQGDEAYGLWRFSRTTGKGKSRQTHTESVKIRGNLTTNDGGIAVNWALDGHGILLRAAWDVDRYLQSGALIQLLTGYDSPDADIYAVYPQHLKTTPRVKALVDFVAAAFADAQSVSAPRATARL
;
A
#
# COMPACT_ATOMS: atom_id res chain seq x y z
N MET A 1 42.31 1.52 -13.77
CA MET A 1 41.82 1.27 -12.39
C MET A 1 40.62 0.33 -12.48
N ASN A 2 40.81 -0.95 -12.13
CA ASN A 2 39.70 -1.92 -12.22
C ASN A 2 38.74 -1.63 -11.08
N ARG A 3 37.51 -1.20 -11.40
CA ARG A 3 36.49 -0.95 -10.38
C ARG A 3 36.03 -2.31 -9.83
N LEU A 4 36.05 -2.47 -8.51
CA LEU A 4 35.55 -3.67 -7.82
C LEU A 4 34.02 -3.84 -7.94
N ILE A 5 33.32 -2.76 -8.19
CA ILE A 5 31.82 -2.70 -8.24
C ILE A 5 31.41 -2.31 -9.66
N ASP A 6 30.57 -3.15 -10.29
CA ASP A 6 29.96 -2.94 -11.61
C ASP A 6 28.45 -2.70 -11.43
N PRO A 7 27.85 -1.72 -12.11
CA PRO A 7 26.40 -1.52 -12.09
C PRO A 7 25.58 -2.79 -12.42
N LYS A 8 26.09 -3.64 -13.32
CA LYS A 8 25.47 -4.92 -13.65
C LYS A 8 25.45 -5.90 -12.47
N ASP A 9 26.43 -5.81 -11.57
CA ASP A 9 26.45 -6.64 -10.37
C ASP A 9 25.57 -6.06 -9.25
N LEU A 10 25.44 -4.73 -9.18
CA LEU A 10 24.45 -4.09 -8.31
C LEU A 10 23.02 -4.56 -8.67
N SER A 11 22.67 -4.51 -9.95
CA SER A 11 21.36 -5.00 -10.43
C SER A 11 21.18 -6.49 -10.15
N PHE A 12 22.15 -7.31 -10.51
CA PHE A 12 22.10 -8.75 -10.29
C PHE A 12 21.90 -9.12 -8.82
N PHE A 13 22.65 -8.49 -7.92
CA PHE A 13 22.55 -8.79 -6.49
C PHE A 13 21.23 -8.30 -5.88
N THR A 14 20.72 -7.16 -6.35
CA THR A 14 19.41 -6.65 -5.94
C THR A 14 18.30 -7.63 -6.34
N GLU A 15 18.30 -8.15 -7.57
CA GLU A 15 17.34 -9.15 -8.04
C GLU A 15 17.48 -10.48 -7.26
N LEU A 16 18.70 -10.94 -7.05
CA LEU A 16 18.98 -12.17 -6.31
C LEU A 16 18.46 -12.08 -4.86
N SER A 17 18.74 -10.98 -4.18
CA SER A 17 18.27 -10.73 -2.82
C SER A 17 16.73 -10.72 -2.73
N HIS A 18 16.07 -10.14 -3.73
CA HIS A 18 14.60 -10.06 -3.77
C HIS A 18 13.96 -11.44 -4.00
N ALA A 19 14.52 -12.24 -4.89
CA ALA A 19 14.00 -13.56 -5.22
C ALA A 19 14.05 -14.56 -4.03
N GLY A 20 14.85 -14.30 -2.99
CA GLY A 20 14.94 -15.08 -1.77
C GLY A 20 15.52 -16.49 -1.94
N SER A 21 15.84 -16.91 -3.17
CA SER A 21 16.54 -18.16 -3.46
C SER A 21 17.23 -18.11 -4.82
N LEU A 22 18.35 -18.87 -4.96
CA LEU A 22 19.08 -18.98 -6.24
C LEU A 22 18.19 -19.50 -7.38
N THR A 23 17.28 -20.43 -7.08
CA THR A 23 16.38 -21.01 -8.07
C THR A 23 15.33 -20.00 -8.55
N ALA A 24 14.77 -19.21 -7.63
CA ALA A 24 13.81 -18.16 -7.98
C ALA A 24 14.52 -17.05 -8.78
N ALA A 25 15.71 -16.60 -8.35
CA ALA A 25 16.51 -15.64 -9.08
C ALA A 25 16.88 -16.11 -10.49
N ALA A 26 17.24 -17.38 -10.64
CA ALA A 26 17.56 -17.95 -11.95
C ALA A 26 16.37 -17.86 -12.91
N ARG A 27 15.18 -18.15 -12.43
CA ARG A 27 13.95 -18.05 -13.21
C ARG A 27 13.63 -16.60 -13.58
N GLU A 28 13.74 -15.66 -12.62
CA GLU A 28 13.46 -14.23 -12.84
C GLU A 28 14.48 -13.60 -13.81
N LEU A 29 15.75 -13.97 -13.70
CA LEU A 29 16.84 -13.48 -14.55
C LEU A 29 16.95 -14.19 -15.91
N GLY A 30 16.14 -15.22 -16.17
CA GLY A 30 16.25 -16.02 -17.39
C GLY A 30 17.57 -16.80 -17.51
N LEU A 31 18.18 -17.18 -16.37
CA LEU A 31 19.47 -17.85 -16.27
C LEU A 31 19.32 -19.26 -15.69
N SER A 32 20.36 -20.09 -15.84
CA SER A 32 20.43 -21.35 -15.11
C SER A 32 20.88 -21.11 -13.65
N ASN A 33 20.49 -22.02 -12.73
CA ASN A 33 20.96 -21.97 -11.33
C ASN A 33 22.50 -21.96 -11.23
N ALA A 34 23.16 -22.73 -12.11
CA ALA A 34 24.61 -22.78 -12.17
C ALA A 34 25.22 -21.40 -12.58
N ALA A 35 24.58 -20.72 -13.53
CA ALA A 35 25.04 -19.39 -13.98
C ALA A 35 24.88 -18.33 -12.86
N VAL A 36 23.74 -18.33 -12.16
CA VAL A 36 23.49 -17.44 -11.02
C VAL A 36 24.50 -17.71 -9.91
N SER A 37 24.69 -18.97 -9.52
CA SER A 37 25.66 -19.35 -8.48
C SER A 37 27.11 -18.96 -8.85
N LYS A 38 27.50 -19.20 -10.11
CA LYS A 38 28.84 -18.82 -10.60
C LYS A 38 29.04 -17.30 -10.61
N ARG A 39 28.01 -16.54 -11.04
CA ARG A 39 28.07 -15.07 -11.06
C ARG A 39 28.21 -14.50 -9.65
N LEU A 40 27.41 -15.00 -8.70
CA LEU A 40 27.53 -14.62 -7.29
C LEU A 40 28.92 -14.92 -6.74
N GLN A 41 29.43 -16.13 -6.98
CA GLN A 41 30.76 -16.52 -6.51
C GLN A 41 31.86 -15.61 -7.06
N LEU A 42 31.83 -15.28 -8.35
CA LEU A 42 32.79 -14.35 -8.95
C LEU A 42 32.69 -12.95 -8.37
N MET A 43 31.52 -12.50 -8.05
CA MET A 43 31.27 -11.21 -7.42
C MET A 43 31.81 -11.18 -5.99
N GLU A 44 31.52 -12.19 -5.16
CA GLU A 44 32.07 -12.34 -3.80
C GLU A 44 33.58 -12.44 -3.80
N GLN A 45 34.17 -13.19 -4.74
CA GLN A 45 35.65 -13.28 -4.91
C GLN A 45 36.28 -11.92 -5.24
N ARG A 46 35.66 -11.11 -6.10
CA ARG A 46 36.15 -9.77 -6.43
C ARG A 46 36.08 -8.81 -5.27
N LEU A 47 35.04 -8.93 -4.46
CA LEU A 47 34.80 -8.09 -3.27
C LEU A 47 35.64 -8.56 -2.06
N GLY A 48 36.06 -9.81 -2.05
CA GLY A 48 36.80 -10.43 -0.94
C GLY A 48 35.91 -10.73 0.28
N VAL A 49 34.58 -10.68 0.12
CA VAL A 49 33.61 -10.93 1.19
C VAL A 49 32.46 -11.78 0.66
N SER A 50 31.85 -12.55 1.55
CA SER A 50 30.60 -13.27 1.24
C SER A 50 29.39 -12.34 1.47
N LEU A 51 28.46 -12.31 0.53
CA LEU A 51 27.26 -11.49 0.60
C LEU A 51 26.03 -12.29 1.02
N ILE A 52 26.09 -13.62 0.88
CA ILE A 52 24.98 -14.52 1.16
C ILE A 52 25.44 -15.67 2.08
N ASN A 53 24.66 -15.93 3.12
CA ASN A 53 24.80 -17.12 3.95
C ASN A 53 24.24 -18.35 3.20
N ARG A 54 25.10 -19.28 2.84
CA ARG A 54 24.73 -20.53 2.16
C ARG A 54 24.26 -21.57 3.18
N THR A 55 23.05 -21.44 3.71
CA THR A 55 22.43 -22.54 4.46
C THR A 55 21.44 -23.27 3.54
N THR A 56 21.37 -24.58 3.66
CA THR A 56 20.68 -25.50 2.72
C THR A 56 19.15 -25.32 2.65
N ARG A 57 18.52 -24.45 3.45
CA ARG A 57 17.05 -24.28 3.49
C ARG A 57 16.53 -22.88 3.18
N ARG A 58 17.32 -21.81 3.37
CA ARG A 58 16.93 -20.43 3.03
C ARG A 58 18.19 -19.62 2.70
N MET A 59 18.05 -18.75 1.72
CA MET A 59 19.05 -17.74 1.41
C MET A 59 18.84 -16.56 2.38
N SER A 60 19.89 -16.15 3.08
CA SER A 60 19.88 -14.94 3.91
C SER A 60 21.12 -14.12 3.59
N LEU A 61 21.02 -12.82 3.75
CA LEU A 61 22.14 -11.91 3.57
C LEU A 61 23.15 -12.07 4.72
N THR A 62 24.40 -11.76 4.44
CA THR A 62 25.41 -11.48 5.47
C THR A 62 25.32 -10.00 5.86
N PRO A 63 25.96 -9.54 6.95
CA PRO A 63 26.08 -8.10 7.24
C PRO A 63 26.66 -7.30 6.07
N GLU A 64 27.63 -7.84 5.35
CA GLU A 64 28.22 -7.25 4.15
C GLU A 64 27.24 -7.23 2.98
N GLY A 65 26.40 -8.27 2.85
CA GLY A 65 25.30 -8.34 1.89
C GLY A 65 24.25 -7.27 2.13
N ASP A 66 23.87 -7.04 3.38
CA ASP A 66 22.95 -5.96 3.76
C ASP A 66 23.54 -4.58 3.42
N ILE A 67 24.80 -4.33 3.75
CA ILE A 67 25.51 -3.09 3.40
C ILE A 67 25.55 -2.92 1.87
N TYR A 68 25.91 -3.98 1.13
CA TYR A 68 25.98 -3.93 -0.31
C TYR A 68 24.63 -3.59 -0.92
N LEU A 69 23.56 -4.23 -0.47
CA LEU A 69 22.20 -4.00 -0.95
C LEU A 69 21.70 -2.59 -0.63
N ALA A 70 21.94 -2.10 0.59
CA ALA A 70 21.55 -0.76 1.02
C ALA A 70 22.19 0.35 0.14
N HIS A 71 23.40 0.12 -0.37
CA HIS A 71 24.07 1.05 -1.27
C HIS A 71 23.81 0.80 -2.76
N ALA A 72 23.52 -0.45 -3.16
CA ALA A 72 23.28 -0.80 -4.55
C ALA A 72 22.10 -0.04 -5.16
N ARG A 73 20.98 0.01 -4.45
CA ARG A 73 19.73 0.62 -4.93
C ARG A 73 19.83 2.13 -5.16
N PRO A 74 20.34 2.94 -4.21
CA PRO A 74 20.54 4.36 -4.45
C PRO A 74 21.47 4.65 -5.64
N ILE A 75 22.50 3.81 -5.84
CA ILE A 75 23.44 3.96 -6.96
C ILE A 75 22.71 3.68 -8.29
N LEU A 76 21.95 2.58 -8.37
CA LEU A 76 21.15 2.25 -9.56
C LEU A 76 20.13 3.35 -9.88
N ALA A 77 19.43 3.83 -8.85
CA ALA A 77 18.48 4.93 -9.01
C ALA A 77 19.17 6.23 -9.49
N SER A 78 20.40 6.50 -9.03
CA SER A 78 21.17 7.65 -9.49
C SER A 78 21.61 7.50 -10.94
N ILE A 79 21.93 6.28 -11.39
CA ILE A 79 22.20 5.98 -12.81
C ILE A 79 20.94 6.23 -13.64
N ASP A 80 19.80 5.67 -13.24
CA ASP A 80 18.51 5.89 -13.91
C ASP A 80 18.16 7.39 -13.99
N ALA A 81 18.40 8.14 -12.91
CA ALA A 81 18.15 9.58 -12.87
C ALA A 81 19.08 10.37 -13.81
N LEU A 82 20.37 10.00 -13.86
CA LEU A 82 21.35 10.61 -14.79
C LEU A 82 20.94 10.36 -16.24
N GLU A 83 20.63 9.12 -16.58
CA GLU A 83 20.14 8.75 -17.91
C GLU A 83 18.90 9.56 -18.29
N SER A 84 17.96 9.71 -17.35
CA SER A 84 16.75 10.51 -17.54
C SER A 84 17.05 11.99 -17.78
N GLN A 85 18.05 12.54 -17.12
CA GLN A 85 18.47 13.94 -17.32
C GLN A 85 19.19 14.16 -18.67
N LEU A 86 20.01 13.21 -19.09
CA LEU A 86 20.78 13.30 -20.32
C LEU A 86 19.91 13.14 -21.58
N TRP A 87 18.94 12.26 -21.54
CA TRP A 87 18.10 11.95 -22.71
C TRP A 87 16.76 12.71 -22.74
N GLY A 88 16.51 13.62 -21.77
CA GLY A 88 15.38 14.54 -21.76
C GLY A 88 14.08 13.95 -21.19
N ARG A 89 13.03 14.78 -21.21
CA ARG A 89 11.71 14.48 -20.61
C ARG A 89 10.91 13.39 -21.34
N ASP A 90 11.38 12.91 -22.49
CA ASP A 90 10.67 11.96 -23.35
C ASP A 90 11.07 10.50 -23.13
N GLN A 91 11.73 10.19 -22.01
CA GLN A 91 12.04 8.80 -21.72
C GLN A 91 10.76 8.00 -21.47
N VAL A 92 10.55 7.01 -22.32
CA VAL A 92 9.51 5.99 -22.11
C VAL A 92 9.86 5.23 -20.83
N PRO A 93 8.99 5.25 -19.81
CA PRO A 93 9.23 4.49 -18.58
C PRO A 93 9.54 3.03 -18.88
N HIS A 94 10.59 2.48 -18.26
CA HIS A 94 11.03 1.09 -18.47
C HIS A 94 11.63 0.49 -17.20
N GLY A 95 11.80 -0.84 -17.23
CA GLY A 95 12.42 -1.62 -16.15
C GLY A 95 11.45 -2.02 -15.05
N LEU A 96 11.95 -2.72 -14.05
CA LEU A 96 11.16 -3.29 -12.97
C LEU A 96 10.67 -2.22 -11.99
N LEU A 97 9.39 -2.28 -11.64
CA LEU A 97 8.72 -1.43 -10.68
C LEU A 97 7.99 -2.27 -9.64
N ARG A 98 8.48 -2.24 -8.41
CA ARG A 98 7.96 -3.00 -7.27
C ARG A 98 6.97 -2.15 -6.50
N VAL A 99 5.75 -2.63 -6.41
CA VAL A 99 4.62 -1.92 -5.80
C VAL A 99 4.08 -2.73 -4.63
N ASN A 100 3.85 -2.07 -3.50
CA ASN A 100 3.18 -2.65 -2.34
C ASN A 100 1.89 -1.91 -2.03
N ALA A 101 0.89 -2.63 -1.54
CA ALA A 101 -0.37 -2.08 -1.06
C ALA A 101 -1.03 -3.02 -0.03
N THR A 102 -2.04 -2.51 0.68
CA THR A 102 -2.87 -3.36 1.54
C THR A 102 -3.72 -4.33 0.71
N LEU A 103 -4.07 -5.49 1.29
CA LEU A 103 -4.78 -6.58 0.62
C LEU A 103 -6.05 -6.10 -0.11
N GLY A 104 -6.97 -5.44 0.59
CA GLY A 104 -8.26 -5.03 0.01
C GLY A 104 -8.11 -3.96 -1.07
N PHE A 105 -7.38 -2.88 -0.77
CA PHE A 105 -7.14 -1.80 -1.72
C PHE A 105 -6.36 -2.28 -2.95
N GLY A 106 -5.31 -3.04 -2.72
CA GLY A 106 -4.48 -3.57 -3.80
C GLY A 106 -5.29 -4.43 -4.77
N ARG A 107 -6.16 -5.31 -4.25
CA ARG A 107 -6.99 -6.21 -5.07
C ARG A 107 -8.10 -5.45 -5.81
N SER A 108 -8.83 -4.59 -5.10
CA SER A 108 -10.07 -4.01 -5.64
C SER A 108 -9.86 -2.74 -6.46
N HIS A 109 -8.79 -1.97 -6.19
CA HIS A 109 -8.56 -0.67 -6.80
C HIS A 109 -7.23 -0.58 -7.55
N LEU A 110 -6.12 -0.99 -6.90
CA LEU A 110 -4.82 -0.78 -7.51
C LEU A 110 -4.54 -1.78 -8.65
N ALA A 111 -4.85 -3.06 -8.49
CA ALA A 111 -4.58 -4.07 -9.52
C ALA A 111 -5.27 -3.78 -10.86
N PRO A 112 -6.55 -3.34 -10.91
CA PRO A 112 -7.17 -2.90 -12.17
C PRO A 112 -6.45 -1.69 -12.80
N LEU A 113 -5.97 -0.75 -11.99
CA LEU A 113 -5.20 0.41 -12.47
C LEU A 113 -3.83 -0.01 -13.01
N LEU A 114 -3.13 -0.93 -12.33
CA LEU A 114 -1.86 -1.48 -12.79
C LEU A 114 -2.01 -2.24 -14.10
N SER A 115 -3.11 -2.96 -14.31
CA SER A 115 -3.43 -3.60 -15.60
C SER A 115 -3.54 -2.58 -16.74
N ARG A 116 -4.21 -1.44 -16.51
CA ARG A 116 -4.28 -0.34 -17.48
C ARG A 116 -2.93 0.33 -17.68
N PHE A 117 -2.18 0.53 -16.59
CA PHE A 117 -0.84 1.11 -16.65
C PHE A 117 0.12 0.25 -17.48
N SER A 118 0.12 -1.08 -17.31
CA SER A 118 0.99 -1.97 -18.09
C SER A 118 0.69 -1.93 -19.59
N THR A 119 -0.56 -1.69 -19.98
CA THR A 119 -0.92 -1.49 -21.40
C THR A 119 -0.36 -0.17 -21.93
N GLN A 120 -0.38 0.90 -21.12
CA GLN A 120 0.13 2.21 -21.52
C GLN A 120 1.67 2.28 -21.50
N PHE A 121 2.30 1.54 -20.61
CA PHE A 121 3.76 1.51 -20.42
C PHE A 121 4.33 0.09 -20.53
N PRO A 122 4.33 -0.51 -21.74
CA PRO A 122 4.64 -1.94 -21.93
C PRO A 122 6.10 -2.30 -21.67
N LYS A 123 7.00 -1.32 -21.47
CA LYS A 123 8.41 -1.53 -21.11
C LYS A 123 8.64 -1.54 -19.59
N VAL A 124 7.58 -1.35 -18.79
CA VAL A 124 7.65 -1.42 -17.32
C VAL A 124 7.19 -2.80 -16.86
N ASP A 125 8.07 -3.52 -16.21
CA ASP A 125 7.77 -4.79 -15.56
C ASP A 125 7.19 -4.51 -14.17
N LEU A 126 5.91 -4.85 -13.95
CA LEU A 126 5.22 -4.58 -12.68
C LEU A 126 5.25 -5.80 -11.76
N GLN A 127 5.67 -5.56 -10.53
CA GLN A 127 5.56 -6.52 -9.44
C GLN A 127 4.66 -5.95 -8.35
N LEU A 128 3.45 -6.52 -8.16
CA LEU A 128 2.54 -6.12 -7.09
C LEU A 128 2.60 -7.14 -5.96
N GLN A 129 2.96 -6.67 -4.77
CA GLN A 129 2.85 -7.45 -3.55
C GLN A 129 1.83 -6.82 -2.61
N LEU A 130 0.95 -7.64 -2.07
CA LEU A 130 -0.06 -7.21 -1.12
C LEU A 130 0.34 -7.64 0.30
N SER A 131 0.23 -6.72 1.25
CA SER A 131 0.61 -6.92 2.64
C SER A 131 -0.54 -6.57 3.57
N VAL A 132 -0.62 -7.25 4.71
CA VAL A 132 -1.53 -6.87 5.80
C VAL A 132 -1.09 -5.54 6.40
N ASN A 133 0.20 -5.41 6.66
CA ASN A 133 0.87 -4.22 7.16
C ASN A 133 1.93 -3.82 6.15
N PRO A 134 1.63 -2.86 5.24
CA PRO A 134 2.66 -2.28 4.40
C PRO A 134 3.79 -1.72 5.26
N PRO A 135 5.05 -1.88 4.84
CA PRO A 135 6.18 -1.37 5.61
C PRO A 135 6.02 0.13 5.87
N PRO A 136 6.45 0.65 7.05
CA PRO A 136 6.26 2.05 7.45
C PRO A 136 6.96 3.05 6.53
N SER A 137 8.08 2.69 5.98
CA SER A 137 8.76 3.38 4.89
C SER A 137 8.69 2.52 3.63
N ALA A 138 8.87 3.12 2.47
CA ALA A 138 9.26 2.36 1.30
C ALA A 138 10.70 1.87 1.59
N ASP A 139 10.76 0.79 2.39
CA ASP A 139 12.00 0.08 2.62
C ASP A 139 12.51 -0.46 1.29
N ASP A 140 13.79 -0.79 1.29
CA ASP A 140 14.49 -1.31 0.14
C ASP A 140 13.81 -2.46 -0.63
N ALA A 141 12.67 -2.97 -0.19
CA ALA A 141 11.91 -4.02 -0.86
C ALA A 141 10.97 -3.50 -1.97
N TYR A 142 10.50 -2.23 -1.89
CA TYR A 142 9.50 -1.69 -2.81
C TYR A 142 9.87 -0.30 -3.30
N ASP A 143 9.57 -0.03 -4.58
CA ASP A 143 9.78 1.29 -5.18
C ASP A 143 8.65 2.25 -4.80
N VAL A 144 7.41 1.74 -4.69
CA VAL A 144 6.22 2.53 -4.28
C VAL A 144 5.34 1.71 -3.35
N CYS A 145 4.96 2.28 -2.20
CA CYS A 145 3.98 1.72 -1.28
C CYS A 145 2.73 2.59 -1.24
N PHE A 146 1.56 2.00 -1.51
CA PHE A 146 0.28 2.69 -1.31
C PHE A 146 -0.26 2.42 0.09
N ARG A 147 -0.46 3.48 0.87
CA ARG A 147 -0.77 3.41 2.30
C ARG A 147 -1.95 4.29 2.68
N PHE A 148 -2.53 3.99 3.84
CA PHE A 148 -3.60 4.76 4.46
C PHE A 148 -3.10 5.53 5.67
N GLY A 149 -3.62 6.76 5.85
CA GLY A 149 -3.27 7.64 6.97
C GLY A 149 -1.93 8.34 6.78
N ASN A 150 -1.54 9.13 7.79
CA ASN A 150 -0.34 9.94 7.71
C ASN A 150 0.92 9.08 7.55
N PRO A 151 1.80 9.41 6.60
CA PRO A 151 3.07 8.71 6.43
C PRO A 151 3.99 8.97 7.64
N PRO A 152 4.65 7.94 8.17
CA PRO A 152 5.34 8.03 9.45
C PRO A 152 6.75 8.64 9.41
N ASP A 153 7.38 8.86 8.25
CA ASP A 153 8.81 9.22 8.22
C ASP A 153 9.16 10.33 7.23
N SER A 154 10.10 11.20 7.66
CA SER A 154 10.65 12.32 6.87
C SER A 154 11.61 11.92 5.74
N ARG A 155 12.09 10.67 5.69
CA ARG A 155 13.02 10.16 4.67
C ARG A 155 12.37 9.69 3.38
N SER A 156 11.06 9.55 3.39
CA SER A 156 10.28 9.13 2.23
C SER A 156 9.41 10.27 1.72
N ILE A 157 9.15 10.28 0.42
CA ILE A 157 8.16 11.18 -0.16
C ILE A 157 6.80 10.52 0.00
N ALA A 158 5.85 11.29 0.52
CA ALA A 158 4.46 10.92 0.57
C ALA A 158 3.66 11.82 -0.35
N ARG A 159 3.14 11.26 -1.44
CA ARG A 159 2.24 11.97 -2.33
C ARG A 159 0.80 11.59 -2.02
N PHE A 160 -0.02 12.58 -1.73
CA PHE A 160 -1.46 12.40 -1.60
C PHE A 160 -2.07 11.89 -2.91
N ILE A 161 -2.89 10.85 -2.83
CA ILE A 161 -3.59 10.23 -3.96
C ILE A 161 -5.07 10.55 -3.90
N ALA A 162 -5.73 10.25 -2.77
CA ALA A 162 -7.15 10.45 -2.63
C ALA A 162 -7.56 10.59 -1.16
N ALA A 163 -8.59 11.39 -0.89
CA ALA A 163 -9.25 11.41 0.39
C ALA A 163 -9.97 10.08 0.61
N ASN A 164 -9.90 9.59 1.84
CA ASN A 164 -10.61 8.39 2.25
C ASN A 164 -11.11 8.52 3.68
N LYS A 165 -12.41 8.27 3.86
CA LYS A 165 -13.05 8.21 5.17
C LYS A 165 -13.41 6.78 5.50
N ARG A 166 -13.44 6.47 6.79
CA ARG A 166 -14.03 5.23 7.28
C ARG A 166 -15.45 5.51 7.74
N VAL A 167 -16.36 4.58 7.47
CA VAL A 167 -17.78 4.65 7.85
C VAL A 167 -18.13 3.41 8.68
N VAL A 168 -19.07 3.60 9.61
CA VAL A 168 -19.63 2.49 10.39
C VAL A 168 -20.82 1.93 9.62
N VAL A 169 -20.85 0.62 9.43
CA VAL A 169 -21.89 -0.04 8.63
C VAL A 169 -22.38 -1.32 9.29
N ALA A 170 -23.62 -1.68 9.03
CA ALA A 170 -24.19 -3.00 9.35
C ALA A 170 -25.26 -3.37 8.32
N SER A 171 -25.56 -4.67 8.20
CA SER A 171 -26.68 -5.10 7.36
C SER A 171 -28.04 -4.83 8.01
N PRO A 172 -29.10 -4.63 7.21
CA PRO A 172 -30.48 -4.50 7.73
C PRO A 172 -30.88 -5.67 8.64
N ARG A 173 -30.44 -6.88 8.28
CA ARG A 173 -30.68 -8.10 9.08
C ARG A 173 -30.12 -7.99 10.51
N TYR A 174 -28.89 -7.49 10.64
CA TYR A 174 -28.29 -7.29 11.97
C TYR A 174 -29.06 -6.25 12.77
N LEU A 175 -29.41 -5.12 12.15
CA LEU A 175 -30.11 -4.01 12.81
C LEU A 175 -31.54 -4.38 13.25
N GLN A 176 -32.25 -5.19 12.47
CA GLN A 176 -33.56 -5.71 12.85
C GLN A 176 -33.53 -6.56 14.12
N GLN A 177 -32.42 -7.30 14.33
CA GLN A 177 -32.28 -8.20 15.47
C GLN A 177 -31.73 -7.49 16.72
N PHE A 178 -30.78 -6.57 16.56
CA PHE A 178 -29.99 -6.00 17.66
C PHE A 178 -30.19 -4.50 17.86
N GLY A 179 -30.96 -3.85 17.00
CA GLY A 179 -31.16 -2.40 17.02
C GLY A 179 -30.01 -1.63 16.38
N GLU A 180 -30.21 -0.32 16.26
CA GLU A 180 -29.27 0.62 15.69
C GLU A 180 -28.59 1.47 16.76
N PRO A 181 -27.26 1.48 16.89
CA PRO A 181 -26.56 2.35 17.83
C PRO A 181 -26.66 3.82 17.38
N ARG A 182 -27.04 4.71 18.29
CA ARG A 182 -27.15 6.15 18.07
C ARG A 182 -25.92 6.94 18.47
N THR A 183 -25.09 6.36 19.33
CA THR A 183 -23.85 6.94 19.83
C THR A 183 -22.70 5.93 19.75
N PRO A 184 -21.45 6.38 19.61
CA PRO A 184 -20.30 5.49 19.63
C PRO A 184 -20.22 4.63 20.90
N ALA A 185 -20.61 5.16 22.06
CA ALA A 185 -20.61 4.43 23.32
C ALA A 185 -21.50 3.17 23.29
N GLU A 186 -22.60 3.20 22.53
CA GLU A 186 -23.52 2.06 22.38
C GLU A 186 -22.90 0.89 21.63
N LEU A 187 -21.84 1.10 20.83
CA LEU A 187 -21.09 0.03 20.16
C LEU A 187 -20.55 -1.00 21.13
N THR A 188 -20.35 -0.67 22.41
CA THR A 188 -19.92 -1.60 23.46
C THR A 188 -20.93 -2.72 23.73
N ARG A 189 -22.20 -2.52 23.33
CA ARG A 189 -23.30 -3.48 23.48
C ARG A 189 -23.57 -4.29 22.23
N HIS A 190 -22.88 -3.96 21.12
CA HIS A 190 -23.04 -4.62 19.85
C HIS A 190 -21.88 -5.57 19.55
N ASN A 191 -22.14 -6.58 18.73
CA ASN A 191 -21.08 -7.39 18.15
C ASN A 191 -20.39 -6.59 17.04
N CYS A 192 -19.10 -6.28 17.20
CA CYS A 192 -18.33 -5.51 16.25
C CYS A 192 -17.29 -6.41 15.58
N ILE A 193 -17.23 -6.36 14.25
CA ILE A 193 -16.27 -7.13 13.46
C ILE A 193 -14.92 -6.42 13.51
N GLY A 194 -13.90 -7.12 14.01
CA GLY A 194 -12.56 -6.56 14.17
C GLY A 194 -11.67 -6.79 12.95
N ILE A 195 -10.92 -5.77 12.54
CA ILE A 195 -9.89 -5.90 11.52
C ILE A 195 -8.53 -5.63 12.16
N ARG A 196 -7.59 -6.58 12.00
CA ARG A 196 -6.19 -6.45 12.45
C ARG A 196 -5.32 -6.01 11.28
N GLN A 197 -5.17 -4.70 11.13
CA GLN A 197 -4.30 -4.10 10.10
C GLN A 197 -3.56 -2.91 10.71
N GLY A 198 -2.27 -2.77 10.37
CA GLY A 198 -1.43 -1.69 10.88
C GLY A 198 -1.05 -1.86 12.34
N ASP A 199 -0.42 -0.81 12.88
CA ASP A 199 0.10 -0.74 14.26
C ASP A 199 -0.92 -0.15 15.24
N GLU A 200 -2.15 0.15 14.79
CA GLU A 200 -3.19 0.71 15.65
C GLU A 200 -3.63 -0.31 16.72
N ALA A 201 -3.94 0.19 17.90
CA ALA A 201 -4.45 -0.64 19.00
C ALA A 201 -5.72 -1.37 18.56
N TYR A 202 -5.63 -2.69 18.49
CA TYR A 202 -6.72 -3.56 18.07
C TYR A 202 -7.98 -3.32 18.91
N GLY A 203 -9.10 -3.14 18.22
CA GLY A 203 -10.39 -3.02 18.87
C GLY A 203 -10.68 -1.63 19.47
N LEU A 204 -9.86 -0.61 19.20
CA LEU A 204 -10.11 0.76 19.61
C LEU A 204 -10.59 1.59 18.41
N TRP A 205 -11.87 1.94 18.37
CA TRP A 205 -12.42 2.83 17.36
C TRP A 205 -12.48 4.25 17.89
N ARG A 206 -12.01 5.20 17.11
CA ARG A 206 -12.01 6.62 17.44
C ARG A 206 -13.03 7.35 16.60
N PHE A 207 -13.78 8.25 17.27
CA PHE A 207 -14.78 9.07 16.65
C PHE A 207 -14.60 10.53 17.06
N SER A 208 -14.98 11.43 16.17
CA SER A 208 -15.05 12.85 16.49
C SER A 208 -16.40 13.42 16.06
N ARG A 209 -16.91 14.37 16.81
CA ARG A 209 -18.11 15.12 16.48
C ARG A 209 -17.82 16.60 16.63
N THR A 210 -18.04 17.35 15.55
CA THR A 210 -17.87 18.79 15.57
C THR A 210 -19.25 19.44 15.75
N THR A 211 -19.37 20.29 16.77
CA THR A 211 -20.58 21.07 17.07
C THR A 211 -20.28 22.56 17.02
N GLY A 212 -21.31 23.38 16.76
CA GLY A 212 -21.15 24.83 16.65
C GLY A 212 -20.76 25.30 15.24
N LYS A 213 -20.86 26.62 15.00
CA LYS A 213 -20.48 27.27 13.74
C LYS A 213 -19.47 28.41 14.02
N GLY A 214 -18.57 28.64 13.06
CA GLY A 214 -17.60 29.74 13.13
C GLY A 214 -16.67 29.62 14.34
N LYS A 215 -16.52 30.70 15.14
CA LYS A 215 -15.60 30.74 16.29
C LYS A 215 -16.03 29.84 17.46
N SER A 216 -17.27 29.36 17.48
CA SER A 216 -17.80 28.45 18.51
C SER A 216 -17.69 26.96 18.11
N ARG A 217 -16.89 26.63 17.10
CA ARG A 217 -16.65 25.27 16.68
C ARG A 217 -15.88 24.50 17.74
N GLN A 218 -16.48 23.45 18.29
CA GLN A 218 -15.86 22.54 19.23
C GLN A 218 -15.85 21.13 18.65
N THR A 219 -14.72 20.45 18.73
CA THR A 219 -14.59 19.04 18.29
C THR A 219 -14.42 18.18 19.54
N HIS A 220 -15.37 17.34 19.78
CA HIS A 220 -15.34 16.28 20.78
C HIS A 220 -14.79 14.99 20.15
N THR A 221 -13.77 14.41 20.77
CA THR A 221 -13.21 13.12 20.35
C THR A 221 -13.47 12.08 21.42
N GLU A 222 -13.98 10.93 21.04
CA GLU A 222 -14.20 9.78 21.92
C GLU A 222 -13.60 8.51 21.32
N SER A 223 -13.16 7.60 22.18
CA SER A 223 -12.59 6.31 21.80
C SER A 223 -13.39 5.20 22.44
N VAL A 224 -13.82 4.24 21.62
CA VAL A 224 -14.65 3.11 22.06
C VAL A 224 -13.87 1.82 21.88
N LYS A 225 -13.72 1.06 22.97
CA LYS A 225 -13.16 -0.29 22.90
C LYS A 225 -14.28 -1.25 22.48
N ILE A 226 -14.24 -1.65 21.23
CA ILE A 226 -15.19 -2.60 20.66
C ILE A 226 -14.95 -4.02 21.12
N ARG A 227 -16.01 -4.83 21.07
CA ARG A 227 -15.97 -6.28 21.30
C ARG A 227 -16.68 -7.00 20.17
N GLY A 228 -16.23 -8.22 19.86
CA GLY A 228 -16.87 -9.07 18.88
C GLY A 228 -16.21 -10.44 18.82
N ASN A 229 -16.92 -11.38 18.25
CA ASN A 229 -16.51 -12.78 18.13
C ASN A 229 -15.84 -13.11 16.79
N LEU A 230 -15.79 -12.14 15.85
CA LEU A 230 -15.16 -12.30 14.54
C LEU A 230 -14.05 -11.27 14.35
N THR A 231 -12.88 -11.75 13.98
CA THR A 231 -11.73 -10.91 13.66
C THR A 231 -10.98 -11.47 12.47
N THR A 232 -10.48 -10.59 11.62
CA THR A 232 -9.71 -10.94 10.42
C THR A 232 -8.63 -9.90 10.16
N ASN A 233 -7.70 -10.20 9.29
CA ASN A 233 -6.73 -9.26 8.71
C ASN A 233 -7.08 -8.86 7.27
N ASP A 234 -8.18 -9.37 6.72
CA ASP A 234 -8.68 -9.06 5.38
C ASP A 234 -9.99 -8.30 5.46
N GLY A 235 -9.99 -7.06 4.94
CA GLY A 235 -11.17 -6.21 4.94
C GLY A 235 -12.33 -6.74 4.10
N GLY A 236 -12.06 -7.50 3.02
CA GLY A 236 -13.11 -8.12 2.20
C GLY A 236 -13.87 -9.20 2.96
N ILE A 237 -13.17 -10.02 3.74
CA ILE A 237 -13.79 -11.00 4.63
C ILE A 237 -14.67 -10.30 5.67
N ALA A 238 -14.18 -9.21 6.28
CA ALA A 238 -14.95 -8.45 7.25
C ALA A 238 -16.24 -7.86 6.64
N VAL A 239 -16.19 -7.38 5.40
CA VAL A 239 -17.36 -6.88 4.67
C VAL A 239 -18.37 -8.00 4.43
N ASN A 240 -17.94 -9.19 4.01
CA ASN A 240 -18.84 -10.34 3.84
C ASN A 240 -19.54 -10.71 5.15
N TRP A 241 -18.83 -10.76 6.27
CA TRP A 241 -19.43 -11.01 7.58
C TRP A 241 -20.43 -9.95 8.00
N ALA A 242 -20.19 -8.69 7.65
CA ALA A 242 -21.15 -7.62 7.91
C ALA A 242 -22.43 -7.79 7.05
N LEU A 243 -22.27 -8.15 5.76
CA LEU A 243 -23.39 -8.47 4.86
C LEU A 243 -24.23 -9.66 5.36
N ASP A 244 -23.56 -10.70 5.89
CA ASP A 244 -24.20 -11.88 6.46
C ASP A 244 -24.91 -11.60 7.79
N GLY A 245 -24.79 -10.38 8.34
CA GLY A 245 -25.47 -9.96 9.57
C GLY A 245 -24.75 -10.37 10.86
N HIS A 246 -23.45 -10.58 10.82
CA HIS A 246 -22.71 -10.99 12.00
C HIS A 246 -22.34 -9.83 12.92
N GLY A 247 -22.41 -8.57 12.46
CA GLY A 247 -22.04 -7.46 13.32
C GLY A 247 -21.90 -6.12 12.62
N ILE A 248 -21.44 -5.13 13.40
CA ILE A 248 -21.13 -3.78 12.95
C ILE A 248 -19.65 -3.73 12.53
N LEU A 249 -19.39 -3.05 11.43
CA LEU A 249 -18.05 -2.92 10.85
C LEU A 249 -17.67 -1.45 10.64
N LEU A 250 -16.44 -1.06 11.01
CA LEU A 250 -15.84 0.21 10.61
C LEU A 250 -14.95 -0.05 9.38
N ARG A 251 -15.30 0.56 8.24
CA ARG A 251 -14.63 0.28 6.97
C ARG A 251 -14.43 1.53 6.11
N ALA A 252 -13.44 1.51 5.22
CA ALA A 252 -13.24 2.54 4.22
C ALA A 252 -14.50 2.70 3.33
N ALA A 253 -14.92 3.93 3.09
CA ALA A 253 -16.15 4.22 2.36
C ALA A 253 -16.14 3.58 0.95
N TRP A 254 -15.03 3.69 0.23
CA TRP A 254 -14.89 3.12 -1.12
C TRP A 254 -15.11 1.60 -1.18
N ASP A 255 -14.84 0.87 -0.10
CA ASP A 255 -14.95 -0.61 -0.06
C ASP A 255 -16.41 -1.06 0.15
N VAL A 256 -17.23 -0.21 0.75
CA VAL A 256 -18.63 -0.50 1.09
C VAL A 256 -19.64 0.31 0.28
N ASP A 257 -19.22 1.29 -0.51
CA ASP A 257 -20.09 2.23 -1.22
C ASP A 257 -21.15 1.51 -2.08
N ARG A 258 -20.76 0.50 -2.87
CA ARG A 258 -21.71 -0.30 -3.66
C ARG A 258 -22.80 -0.97 -2.82
N TYR A 259 -22.48 -1.35 -1.58
CA TYR A 259 -23.43 -2.00 -0.68
C TYR A 259 -24.30 -1.00 0.05
N LEU A 260 -23.81 0.22 0.28
CA LEU A 260 -24.61 1.34 0.76
C LEU A 260 -25.63 1.78 -0.30
N GLN A 261 -25.20 1.89 -1.57
CA GLN A 261 -26.06 2.23 -2.70
C GLN A 261 -27.15 1.19 -2.95
N SER A 262 -26.85 -0.09 -2.79
CA SER A 262 -27.81 -1.18 -2.95
C SER A 262 -28.71 -1.40 -1.72
N GLY A 263 -28.42 -0.75 -0.58
CA GLY A 263 -29.12 -0.98 0.69
C GLY A 263 -28.75 -2.30 1.40
N ALA A 264 -27.78 -3.05 0.88
CA ALA A 264 -27.28 -4.28 1.53
C ALA A 264 -26.52 -3.99 2.83
N LEU A 265 -25.93 -2.80 2.95
CA LEU A 265 -25.41 -2.24 4.19
C LEU A 265 -26.06 -0.87 4.44
N ILE A 266 -26.21 -0.53 5.70
CA ILE A 266 -26.70 0.77 6.17
C ILE A 266 -25.57 1.46 6.91
N GLN A 267 -25.32 2.75 6.60
CA GLN A 267 -24.38 3.57 7.31
C GLN A 267 -24.97 4.01 8.64
N LEU A 268 -24.20 3.83 9.69
CA LEU A 268 -24.56 4.17 11.07
C LEU A 268 -23.72 5.35 11.56
N LEU A 269 -24.14 5.99 12.64
CA LEU A 269 -23.41 7.05 13.32
C LEU A 269 -22.99 8.19 12.37
N THR A 270 -23.86 8.56 11.43
CA THR A 270 -23.57 9.58 10.39
C THR A 270 -23.24 10.97 10.93
N GLY A 271 -23.56 11.26 12.20
CA GLY A 271 -23.17 12.50 12.90
C GLY A 271 -21.77 12.48 13.51
N TYR A 272 -21.01 11.40 13.29
CA TYR A 272 -19.67 11.22 13.82
C TYR A 272 -18.67 10.95 12.69
N ASP A 273 -17.52 11.60 12.76
CA ASP A 273 -16.41 11.36 11.85
C ASP A 273 -15.42 10.37 12.48
N SER A 274 -14.86 9.48 11.68
CA SER A 274 -13.67 8.68 12.04
C SER A 274 -12.39 9.41 11.63
N PRO A 275 -11.22 9.08 12.20
CA PRO A 275 -9.95 9.64 11.74
C PRO A 275 -9.76 9.45 10.24
N ASP A 276 -9.22 10.47 9.58
CA ASP A 276 -8.90 10.42 8.16
C ASP A 276 -7.96 9.23 7.88
N ALA A 277 -8.24 8.55 6.80
CA ALA A 277 -7.46 7.43 6.31
C ALA A 277 -7.09 7.63 4.85
N ASP A 278 -6.68 8.86 4.52
CA ASP A 278 -6.30 9.26 3.18
C ASP A 278 -5.27 8.33 2.56
N ILE A 279 -5.32 8.21 1.25
CA ILE A 279 -4.44 7.32 0.49
C ILE A 279 -3.22 8.12 0.05
N TYR A 280 -2.05 7.57 0.34
CA TYR A 280 -0.77 8.13 -0.06
C TYR A 280 0.03 7.10 -0.85
N ALA A 281 0.73 7.58 -1.89
CA ALA A 281 1.84 6.87 -2.50
C ALA A 281 3.13 7.29 -1.78
N VAL A 282 3.80 6.34 -1.15
CA VAL A 282 5.05 6.57 -0.39
C VAL A 282 6.20 5.90 -1.13
N TYR A 283 7.26 6.64 -1.39
CA TYR A 283 8.43 6.15 -2.11
C TYR A 283 9.71 6.86 -1.63
N PRO A 284 10.89 6.22 -1.75
CA PRO A 284 12.17 6.81 -1.34
C PRO A 284 12.48 8.10 -2.08
N GLN A 285 13.15 9.04 -1.40
CA GLN A 285 13.54 10.34 -1.97
C GLN A 285 14.38 10.19 -3.25
N HIS A 286 15.27 9.22 -3.32
CA HIS A 286 16.14 8.99 -4.48
C HIS A 286 15.37 8.50 -5.73
N LEU A 287 14.17 7.94 -5.58
CA LEU A 287 13.30 7.52 -6.68
C LEU A 287 12.38 8.63 -7.21
N LYS A 288 12.41 9.83 -6.63
CA LYS A 288 11.54 10.96 -7.01
C LYS A 288 11.60 11.30 -8.50
N THR A 289 12.78 11.23 -9.08
CA THR A 289 13.04 11.58 -10.48
C THR A 289 12.98 10.39 -11.43
N THR A 290 12.82 9.18 -10.91
CA THR A 290 12.76 7.96 -11.71
C THR A 290 11.50 7.92 -12.57
N PRO A 291 11.61 7.85 -13.92
CA PRO A 291 10.46 7.99 -14.82
C PRO A 291 9.33 7.00 -14.55
N ARG A 292 9.63 5.71 -14.28
CA ARG A 292 8.63 4.68 -14.02
C ARG A 292 7.86 4.92 -12.72
N VAL A 293 8.54 5.40 -11.66
CA VAL A 293 7.89 5.74 -10.37
C VAL A 293 6.97 6.94 -10.55
N LYS A 294 7.47 8.00 -11.19
CA LYS A 294 6.69 9.20 -11.46
C LYS A 294 5.46 8.88 -12.32
N ALA A 295 5.64 8.13 -13.41
CA ALA A 295 4.56 7.74 -14.30
C ALA A 295 3.46 6.96 -13.57
N LEU A 296 3.84 5.97 -12.73
CA LEU A 296 2.86 5.21 -11.95
C LEU A 296 2.10 6.10 -10.97
N VAL A 297 2.81 6.92 -10.19
CA VAL A 297 2.18 7.75 -9.15
C VAL A 297 1.27 8.81 -9.78
N ASP A 298 1.67 9.41 -10.92
CA ASP A 298 0.85 10.35 -11.68
C ASP A 298 -0.39 9.65 -12.27
N PHE A 299 -0.22 8.46 -12.85
CA PHE A 299 -1.30 7.67 -13.44
C PHE A 299 -2.37 7.29 -12.38
N VAL A 300 -1.93 6.79 -11.23
CA VAL A 300 -2.86 6.41 -10.15
C VAL A 300 -3.56 7.63 -9.59
N ALA A 301 -2.84 8.74 -9.35
CA ALA A 301 -3.44 9.98 -8.85
C ALA A 301 -4.50 10.54 -9.82
N ALA A 302 -4.23 10.54 -11.12
CA ALA A 302 -5.18 10.97 -12.14
C ALA A 302 -6.44 10.09 -12.15
N ALA A 303 -6.28 8.77 -12.10
CA ALA A 303 -7.40 7.84 -12.10
C ALA A 303 -8.33 8.02 -10.88
N PHE A 304 -7.77 8.32 -9.70
CA PHE A 304 -8.59 8.62 -8.52
C PHE A 304 -9.25 9.99 -8.58
N ALA A 305 -8.60 11.01 -9.15
CA ALA A 305 -9.20 12.33 -9.36
C ALA A 305 -10.40 12.25 -10.31
N ASP A 306 -10.29 11.49 -11.41
CA ASP A 306 -11.39 11.27 -12.36
C ASP A 306 -12.58 10.54 -11.69
N ALA A 307 -12.32 9.50 -10.90
CA ALA A 307 -13.36 8.76 -10.19
C ALA A 307 -14.10 9.64 -9.17
N GLN A 308 -13.41 10.52 -8.46
CA GLN A 308 -14.03 11.46 -7.50
C GLN A 308 -14.88 12.52 -8.22
N SER A 309 -14.49 12.98 -9.39
CA SER A 309 -15.26 13.95 -10.18
C SER A 309 -16.59 13.38 -10.68
N VAL A 310 -16.64 12.08 -10.96
CA VAL A 310 -17.85 11.36 -11.40
C VAL A 310 -18.81 11.09 -10.24
N SER A 311 -18.28 10.89 -9.01
CA SER A 311 -19.05 10.57 -7.82
C SER A 311 -19.61 11.80 -7.10
N ALA A 312 -19.20 13.01 -7.45
CA ALA A 312 -19.78 14.25 -6.89
C ALA A 312 -21.22 14.41 -7.39
N PRO A 313 -22.25 14.54 -6.51
CA PRO A 313 -23.62 14.77 -6.96
C PRO A 313 -23.64 16.07 -7.78
N ARG A 314 -24.07 15.99 -9.03
CA ARG A 314 -24.37 17.17 -9.84
C ARG A 314 -25.35 18.01 -9.03
N ALA A 315 -24.91 19.15 -8.54
CA ALA A 315 -25.79 20.15 -7.96
C ALA A 315 -26.85 20.43 -9.03
N THR A 316 -28.06 19.94 -8.80
CA THR A 316 -29.24 20.27 -9.60
C THR A 316 -29.39 21.79 -9.49
N ALA A 317 -29.03 22.49 -10.55
CA ALA A 317 -29.40 23.88 -10.77
C ALA A 317 -30.92 23.93 -10.70
N ARG A 318 -31.47 24.44 -9.61
CA ARG A 318 -32.86 24.88 -9.57
C ARG A 318 -32.94 26.16 -10.42
N LEU A 319 -33.63 26.04 -11.55
CA LEU A 319 -34.24 27.18 -12.26
C LEU A 319 -35.35 27.78 -11.42
#